data_c63e3c0c4b1cff27f511e51507325083
#
_entry.id   c63e3c0c4b1cff27f511e51507325083
#
_cell.length_a   1.000
_cell.length_b   1.000
_cell.length_c   1.000
_cell.angle_alpha   90.00
_cell.angle_beta   90.00
_cell.angle_gamma   90.00
#
_symmetry.space_group_name_H-M   'P 1'
#
loop_
_entity.id
_entity.type
_entity.pdbx_description
1 polymer ?
#
loop_
_entity_poly.entity_id
_entity_poly.type
_entity_poly.pdbx_seq_one_letter_code
_entity_poly.pdbx_strand_id
1 'polypeptide(L)'
;CLVGSEMCIRDRGSPGHPIMIHSSLVPHLERHNGVDGLQGALLDMKIPVTQVLVDDPGILLDVNTPEDFKRLRRTGRENTSDSQLWPDAHICIFKADVVLSPEIAQFLNMIDHTNTIQDACSCMHISYSKGWTLLKRIEKDLGYSLVERSSGGPDGGASRITARGRQLLTAYMTYQKQIRELSVPLFQQLFPPELH
;
A
#
# COMPACT_ATOMS: atom_id res chain seq x y z
N CYS A 1 -5.71 23.53 10.85
CA CYS A 1 -6.11 23.42 9.43
C CYS A 1 -5.32 24.43 8.63
N LEU A 2 -4.36 23.95 7.84
CA LEU A 2 -3.64 24.79 6.87
C LEU A 2 -4.50 24.85 5.59
N VAL A 3 -5.25 25.92 5.42
CA VAL A 3 -6.03 26.18 4.22
C VAL A 3 -5.09 26.70 3.14
N GLY A 4 -5.00 26.00 2.01
CA GLY A 4 -4.20 26.43 0.86
C GLY A 4 -2.70 26.15 0.98
N SER A 5 -2.30 25.11 1.71
CA SER A 5 -0.90 24.68 1.81
C SER A 5 -0.65 23.36 1.07
N GLU A 6 0.53 23.27 0.52
CA GLU A 6 1.12 22.05 -0.05
C GLU A 6 2.07 21.44 0.98
N MET A 7 2.10 20.11 1.08
CA MET A 7 3.04 19.40 1.95
C MET A 7 3.93 18.50 1.07
N CYS A 8 5.23 18.74 1.10
CA CYS A 8 6.22 17.98 0.35
C CYS A 8 7.12 17.22 1.32
N ILE A 9 7.26 15.92 1.13
CA ILE A 9 8.19 15.08 1.87
C ILE A 9 9.60 15.26 1.28
N ARG A 10 10.61 15.39 2.15
CA ARG A 10 12.01 15.52 1.71
C ARG A 10 12.91 14.57 2.50
N ASP A 11 13.80 13.89 1.77
CA ASP A 11 14.94 13.19 2.35
C ASP A 11 16.22 13.97 2.05
N ARG A 12 16.98 14.37 3.08
CA ARG A 12 18.27 15.09 2.98
C ARG A 12 18.22 16.30 2.02
N GLY A 13 17.09 16.99 1.95
CA GLY A 13 16.89 18.16 1.11
C GLY A 13 16.35 17.87 -0.30
N SER A 14 16.29 16.61 -0.72
CA SER A 14 15.70 16.22 -2.01
C SER A 14 14.20 16.01 -1.89
N PRO A 15 13.37 16.57 -2.81
CA PRO A 15 11.93 16.36 -2.80
C PRO A 15 11.60 14.91 -3.19
N GLY A 16 10.63 14.30 -2.51
CA GLY A 16 10.19 12.93 -2.74
C GLY A 16 8.67 12.79 -2.78
N HIS A 17 8.21 11.57 -2.86
CA HIS A 17 6.79 11.20 -2.88
C HIS A 17 6.35 10.54 -1.57
N PRO A 18 5.06 10.68 -1.20
CA PRO A 18 3.97 11.42 -1.87
C PRO A 18 3.99 12.93 -1.58
N ILE A 19 3.30 13.68 -2.42
CA ILE A 19 2.94 15.09 -2.18
C ILE A 19 1.49 15.12 -1.69
N MET A 20 1.21 15.92 -0.66
CA MET A 20 -0.15 16.20 -0.19
C MET A 20 -0.57 17.58 -0.63
N ILE A 21 -1.70 17.67 -1.32
CA ILE A 21 -2.26 18.91 -1.86
C ILE A 21 -3.65 19.11 -1.26
N HIS A 22 -3.92 20.33 -0.78
CA HIS A 22 -5.25 20.65 -0.27
C HIS A 22 -6.27 20.65 -1.41
N SER A 23 -7.47 20.09 -1.17
CA SER A 23 -8.50 19.93 -2.20
C SER A 23 -8.97 21.24 -2.85
N SER A 24 -8.84 22.39 -2.15
CA SER A 24 -9.14 23.70 -2.73
C SER A 24 -8.25 24.08 -3.93
N LEU A 25 -7.11 23.41 -4.09
CA LEU A 25 -6.18 23.68 -5.21
C LEU A 25 -6.52 22.87 -6.47
N VAL A 26 -7.33 21.81 -6.35
CA VAL A 26 -7.71 20.95 -7.48
C VAL A 26 -8.27 21.76 -8.67
N PRO A 27 -9.21 22.71 -8.50
CA PRO A 27 -9.73 23.49 -9.63
C PRO A 27 -8.68 24.36 -10.34
N HIS A 28 -7.59 24.71 -9.65
CA HIS A 28 -6.48 25.47 -10.25
C HIS A 28 -5.56 24.52 -11.03
N LEU A 29 -5.32 23.32 -10.51
CA LEU A 29 -4.55 22.28 -11.20
C LEU A 29 -5.22 21.85 -12.50
N GLU A 30 -6.54 21.67 -12.50
CA GLU A 30 -7.31 21.30 -13.69
C GLU A 30 -7.27 22.36 -14.81
N ARG A 31 -7.06 23.62 -14.45
CA ARG A 31 -6.98 24.74 -15.41
C ARG A 31 -5.57 25.01 -15.91
N HIS A 32 -4.56 24.38 -15.32
CA HIS A 32 -3.19 24.57 -15.72
C HIS A 32 -2.93 23.99 -17.12
N ASN A 33 -2.08 24.63 -17.89
CA ASN A 33 -1.79 24.28 -19.29
C ASN A 33 -0.96 22.98 -19.45
N GLY A 34 -0.58 22.33 -18.35
CA GLY A 34 0.17 21.07 -18.34
C GLY A 34 1.68 21.19 -18.55
N VAL A 35 2.21 22.43 -18.73
CA VAL A 35 3.66 22.64 -18.83
C VAL A 35 4.33 22.23 -17.53
N ASP A 36 5.38 21.39 -17.61
CA ASP A 36 6.09 20.80 -16.46
C ASP A 36 5.19 20.02 -15.48
N GLY A 37 3.99 19.60 -15.94
CA GLY A 37 3.06 18.76 -15.20
C GLY A 37 2.61 19.38 -13.86
N LEU A 38 2.48 18.54 -12.84
CA LEU A 38 2.07 18.98 -11.50
C LEU A 38 3.06 19.96 -10.87
N GLN A 39 4.35 19.77 -11.08
CA GLN A 39 5.39 20.64 -10.53
C GLN A 39 5.29 22.05 -11.11
N GLY A 40 5.07 22.20 -12.41
CA GLY A 40 4.86 23.48 -13.05
C GLY A 40 3.63 24.21 -12.50
N ALA A 41 2.52 23.47 -12.36
CA ALA A 41 1.28 24.00 -11.80
C ALA A 41 1.45 24.55 -10.37
N LEU A 42 2.17 23.83 -9.53
CA LEU A 42 2.43 24.24 -8.14
C LEU A 42 3.36 25.43 -8.04
N LEU A 43 4.37 25.50 -8.89
CA LEU A 43 5.28 26.66 -8.98
C LEU A 43 4.56 27.94 -9.43
N ASP A 44 3.68 27.84 -10.42
CA ASP A 44 2.91 28.97 -10.93
C ASP A 44 1.96 29.56 -9.89
N MET A 45 1.41 28.71 -9.02
CA MET A 45 0.50 29.13 -7.95
C MET A 45 1.19 29.85 -6.79
N LYS A 46 2.52 29.77 -6.67
CA LYS A 46 3.34 30.40 -5.59
C LYS A 46 2.81 30.10 -4.19
N ILE A 47 2.35 28.89 -3.97
CA ILE A 47 1.75 28.48 -2.70
C ILE A 47 2.86 28.14 -1.69
N PRO A 48 2.68 28.46 -0.40
CA PRO A 48 3.64 28.08 0.63
C PRO A 48 3.68 26.56 0.79
N VAL A 49 4.86 25.99 0.61
CA VAL A 49 5.11 24.53 0.75
C VAL A 49 5.57 24.23 2.16
N THR A 50 4.84 23.38 2.87
CA THR A 50 5.29 22.83 4.13
C THR A 50 6.19 21.63 3.87
N GLN A 51 7.45 21.69 4.29
CA GLN A 51 8.41 20.60 4.12
C GLN A 51 8.35 19.66 5.32
N VAL A 52 8.19 18.37 5.04
CA VAL A 52 8.27 17.30 6.05
C VAL A 52 9.57 16.55 5.80
N LEU A 53 10.50 16.68 6.73
CA LEU A 53 11.78 15.95 6.67
C LEU A 53 11.57 14.52 7.18
N VAL A 54 11.97 13.55 6.38
CA VAL A 54 12.01 12.14 6.73
C VAL A 54 13.39 11.58 6.40
N ASP A 55 13.83 10.59 7.15
CA ASP A 55 15.06 9.86 6.84
C ASP A 55 14.68 8.52 6.19
N ASP A 56 14.23 8.61 4.96
CA ASP A 56 13.81 7.47 4.16
C ASP A 56 14.12 7.70 2.68
N PRO A 57 15.19 7.09 2.15
CA PRO A 57 15.56 7.21 0.75
C PRO A 57 14.51 6.62 -0.21
N GLY A 58 13.59 5.78 0.29
CA GLY A 58 12.50 5.20 -0.51
C GLY A 58 11.57 6.25 -1.10
N ILE A 59 11.44 7.42 -0.47
CA ILE A 59 10.62 8.52 -0.98
C ILE A 59 11.14 9.15 -2.29
N LEU A 60 12.40 8.91 -2.63
CA LEU A 60 13.03 9.40 -3.85
C LEU A 60 12.89 8.43 -5.03
N LEU A 61 12.31 7.25 -4.79
CA LEU A 61 12.16 6.24 -5.82
C LEU A 61 10.86 6.46 -6.61
N ASP A 62 11.01 6.75 -7.87
CA ASP A 62 9.92 6.75 -8.84
C ASP A 62 9.93 5.42 -9.61
N VAL A 63 8.80 4.72 -9.61
CA VAL A 63 8.69 3.35 -10.14
C VAL A 63 7.85 3.37 -11.40
N ASN A 64 8.49 3.70 -12.51
CA ASN A 64 7.85 3.78 -13.83
C ASN A 64 8.19 2.60 -14.75
N THR A 65 9.24 1.83 -14.42
CA THR A 65 9.71 0.71 -15.23
C THR A 65 9.84 -0.57 -14.40
N PRO A 66 9.86 -1.77 -15.05
CA PRO A 66 10.16 -3.01 -14.36
C PRO A 66 11.54 -3.00 -13.64
N GLU A 67 12.50 -2.24 -14.18
CA GLU A 67 13.81 -2.04 -13.59
C GLU A 67 13.74 -1.21 -12.30
N ASP A 68 12.91 -0.16 -12.29
CA ASP A 68 12.68 0.65 -11.09
C ASP A 68 12.00 -0.18 -10.00
N PHE A 69 11.06 -1.04 -10.39
CA PHE A 69 10.43 -1.98 -9.46
C PHE A 69 11.44 -2.96 -8.86
N LYS A 70 12.39 -3.46 -9.65
CA LYS A 70 13.50 -4.27 -9.12
C LYS A 70 14.38 -3.48 -8.15
N ARG A 71 14.66 -2.21 -8.45
CA ARG A 71 15.38 -1.29 -7.54
C ARG A 71 14.61 -1.07 -6.25
N LEU A 72 13.30 -0.80 -6.30
CA LEU A 72 12.46 -0.62 -5.12
C LEU A 72 12.50 -1.85 -4.21
N ARG A 73 12.45 -3.05 -4.79
CA ARG A 73 12.62 -4.30 -4.03
C ARG A 73 13.99 -4.40 -3.35
N ARG A 74 15.01 -3.75 -3.89
CA ARG A 74 16.37 -3.72 -3.32
C ARG A 74 16.52 -2.68 -2.21
N THR A 75 15.95 -1.48 -2.36
CA THR A 75 16.04 -0.39 -1.39
C THR A 75 15.18 -0.58 -0.15
N GLY A 76 14.08 -1.30 -0.23
CA GLY A 76 13.32 -1.76 0.94
C GLY A 76 14.07 -2.81 1.78
N ARG A 77 15.29 -3.13 1.38
CA ARG A 77 16.22 -4.07 2.01
C ARG A 77 17.52 -3.32 2.27
N GLU A 78 17.62 -2.76 3.45
CA GLU A 78 18.80 -2.00 3.86
C GLU A 78 20.10 -2.68 3.44
N ASN A 79 20.81 -2.06 2.49
CA ASN A 79 22.23 -2.32 2.16
C ASN A 79 22.70 -3.76 1.90
N THR A 80 21.87 -4.64 1.37
CA THR A 80 22.36 -5.94 0.93
C THR A 80 22.96 -5.83 -0.48
N SER A 81 24.23 -6.20 -0.64
CA SER A 81 24.86 -6.40 -1.95
C SER A 81 24.03 -7.38 -2.78
N ASP A 82 24.00 -7.23 -4.10
CA ASP A 82 23.23 -8.09 -5.04
C ASP A 82 23.50 -9.61 -4.88
N SER A 83 24.49 -9.99 -4.11
CA SER A 83 24.94 -11.36 -3.86
C SER A 83 24.56 -11.92 -2.49
N GLN A 84 23.94 -11.12 -1.61
CA GLN A 84 23.65 -11.58 -0.24
C GLN A 84 22.27 -12.24 -0.15
N LEU A 85 22.19 -13.42 0.47
CA LEU A 85 20.94 -14.11 0.80
C LEU A 85 20.18 -13.34 1.89
N TRP A 86 18.86 -13.36 1.83
CA TRP A 86 17.99 -12.69 2.80
C TRP A 86 16.70 -13.51 3.01
N PRO A 87 16.13 -13.52 4.24
CA PRO A 87 14.92 -14.24 4.52
C PRO A 87 13.68 -13.43 4.06
N ASP A 88 12.70 -14.11 3.50
CA ASP A 88 11.35 -13.59 3.31
C ASP A 88 10.34 -14.63 3.78
N ALA A 89 9.42 -14.24 4.66
CA ALA A 89 8.43 -15.12 5.24
C ALA A 89 7.03 -14.78 4.73
N HIS A 90 6.50 -15.63 3.87
CA HIS A 90 5.12 -15.58 3.43
C HIS A 90 4.25 -16.46 4.33
N ILE A 91 3.34 -15.86 5.08
CA ILE A 91 2.51 -16.56 6.03
C ILE A 91 1.11 -16.73 5.46
N CYS A 92 0.63 -17.97 5.42
CA CYS A 92 -0.75 -18.28 5.12
C CYS A 92 -1.44 -18.83 6.37
N ILE A 93 -2.65 -18.38 6.63
CA ILE A 93 -3.51 -18.89 7.71
C ILE A 93 -4.64 -19.69 7.07
N PHE A 94 -4.81 -20.91 7.54
CA PHE A 94 -5.77 -21.86 7.04
C PHE A 94 -6.88 -22.14 8.07
N LYS A 95 -8.07 -22.47 7.55
CA LYS A 95 -9.14 -23.15 8.27
C LYS A 95 -9.52 -24.41 7.48
N ALA A 96 -10.54 -24.40 6.66
CA ALA A 96 -10.75 -25.43 5.65
C ALA A 96 -9.88 -25.18 4.40
N ASP A 97 -9.71 -23.95 4.05
CA ASP A 97 -8.84 -23.45 2.97
C ASP A 97 -8.05 -22.23 3.46
N VAL A 98 -7.26 -21.60 2.60
CA VAL A 98 -6.53 -20.35 2.91
C VAL A 98 -7.52 -19.25 3.26
N VAL A 99 -7.46 -18.78 4.50
CA VAL A 99 -8.30 -17.67 5.00
C VAL A 99 -7.58 -16.34 4.87
N LEU A 100 -6.27 -16.33 5.16
CA LEU A 100 -5.41 -15.15 4.97
C LEU A 100 -4.09 -15.56 4.32
N SER A 101 -3.66 -14.74 3.39
CA SER A 101 -2.33 -14.72 2.76
C SER A 101 -1.95 -13.25 2.54
N PRO A 102 -0.71 -12.94 2.11
CA PRO A 102 -0.34 -11.57 1.75
C PRO A 102 -1.28 -10.94 0.72
N GLU A 103 -1.69 -11.69 -0.30
CA GLU A 103 -2.59 -11.23 -1.38
C GLU A 103 -4.02 -10.99 -0.86
N ILE A 104 -4.52 -11.88 0.02
CA ILE A 104 -5.84 -11.73 0.63
C ILE A 104 -5.86 -10.51 1.56
N ALA A 105 -4.82 -10.33 2.36
CA ALA A 105 -4.69 -9.17 3.23
C ALA A 105 -4.62 -7.86 2.41
N GLN A 106 -3.88 -7.86 1.30
CA GLN A 106 -3.82 -6.75 0.37
C GLN A 106 -5.19 -6.46 -0.25
N PHE A 107 -5.93 -7.49 -0.66
CA PHE A 107 -7.28 -7.34 -1.21
C PHE A 107 -8.24 -6.70 -0.19
N LEU A 108 -8.25 -7.18 1.04
CA LEU A 108 -9.08 -6.60 2.11
C LEU A 108 -8.69 -5.15 2.40
N ASN A 109 -7.40 -4.85 2.46
CA ASN A 109 -6.92 -3.48 2.61
C ASN A 109 -7.39 -2.58 1.46
N MET A 110 -7.34 -3.09 0.22
CA MET A 110 -7.78 -2.33 -0.94
C MET A 110 -9.27 -2.03 -0.89
N ILE A 111 -10.12 -2.97 -0.42
CA ILE A 111 -11.55 -2.72 -0.20
C ILE A 111 -11.76 -1.60 0.84
N ASP A 112 -10.97 -1.58 1.90
CA ASP A 112 -11.06 -0.53 2.93
C ASP A 112 -10.68 0.85 2.40
N HIS A 113 -9.70 0.92 1.50
CA HIS A 113 -9.25 2.17 0.89
C HIS A 113 -10.19 2.68 -0.21
N THR A 114 -10.64 1.79 -1.09
CA THR A 114 -11.46 2.18 -2.25
C THR A 114 -12.95 2.27 -1.93
N ASN A 115 -13.37 1.71 -0.79
CA ASN A 115 -14.77 1.57 -0.39
C ASN A 115 -15.65 0.79 -1.40
N THR A 116 -15.06 0.09 -2.36
CA THR A 116 -15.77 -0.81 -3.28
C THR A 116 -14.96 -2.07 -3.58
N ILE A 117 -15.66 -3.21 -3.73
CA ILE A 117 -15.02 -4.47 -4.16
C ILE A 117 -14.55 -4.36 -5.62
N GLN A 118 -15.28 -3.62 -6.44
CA GLN A 118 -14.96 -3.48 -7.86
C GLN A 118 -13.63 -2.76 -8.08
N ASP A 119 -13.43 -1.62 -7.41
CA ASP A 119 -12.19 -0.86 -7.52
C ASP A 119 -11.01 -1.62 -6.90
N ALA A 120 -11.23 -2.28 -5.76
CA ALA A 120 -10.23 -3.16 -5.17
C ALA A 120 -9.80 -4.27 -6.13
N CYS A 121 -10.74 -4.92 -6.84
CA CYS A 121 -10.43 -5.90 -7.87
C CYS A 121 -9.66 -5.30 -9.04
N SER A 122 -10.04 -4.11 -9.48
CA SER A 122 -9.35 -3.39 -10.55
C SER A 122 -7.90 -3.06 -10.18
N CYS A 123 -7.66 -2.54 -8.98
CA CYS A 123 -6.32 -2.26 -8.46
C CYS A 123 -5.44 -3.52 -8.36
N MET A 124 -6.05 -4.66 -8.08
CA MET A 124 -5.33 -5.94 -7.98
C MET A 124 -5.29 -6.75 -9.30
N HIS A 125 -5.79 -6.18 -10.38
CA HIS A 125 -5.87 -6.84 -11.70
C HIS A 125 -6.55 -8.21 -11.67
N ILE A 126 -7.60 -8.36 -10.85
CA ILE A 126 -8.46 -9.55 -10.81
C ILE A 126 -9.87 -9.21 -11.26
N SER A 127 -10.59 -10.20 -11.82
CA SER A 127 -12.00 -9.98 -12.16
C SER A 127 -12.86 -9.83 -10.92
N TYR A 128 -13.92 -9.04 -11.01
CA TYR A 128 -14.90 -8.87 -9.93
C TYR A 128 -15.46 -10.21 -9.43
N SER A 129 -15.79 -11.12 -10.35
CA SER A 129 -16.29 -12.46 -10.00
C SER A 129 -15.28 -13.25 -9.17
N LYS A 130 -13.99 -13.16 -9.49
CA LYS A 130 -12.91 -13.83 -8.75
C LYS A 130 -12.77 -13.26 -7.33
N GLY A 131 -12.73 -11.93 -7.22
CA GLY A 131 -12.65 -11.26 -5.90
C GLY A 131 -13.88 -11.56 -5.03
N TRP A 132 -15.06 -11.55 -5.63
CA TRP A 132 -16.31 -11.90 -4.98
C TRP A 132 -16.34 -13.35 -4.46
N THR A 133 -15.97 -14.31 -5.31
CA THR A 133 -15.92 -15.72 -4.95
C THR A 133 -14.93 -15.98 -3.83
N LEU A 134 -13.75 -15.34 -3.90
CA LEU A 134 -12.74 -15.40 -2.85
C LEU A 134 -13.29 -14.90 -1.50
N LEU A 135 -13.91 -13.72 -1.49
CA LEU A 135 -14.48 -13.13 -0.28
C LEU A 135 -15.56 -14.02 0.33
N LYS A 136 -16.48 -14.53 -0.49
CA LYS A 136 -17.56 -15.42 -0.04
C LYS A 136 -17.05 -16.73 0.55
N ARG A 137 -16.02 -17.30 -0.05
CA ARG A 137 -15.37 -18.50 0.47
C ARG A 137 -14.78 -18.26 1.86
N ILE A 138 -14.02 -17.17 2.01
CA ILE A 138 -13.37 -16.82 3.27
C ILE A 138 -14.41 -16.52 4.34
N GLU A 139 -15.45 -15.75 4.06
CA GLU A 139 -16.54 -15.46 4.99
C GLU A 139 -17.27 -16.72 5.43
N LYS A 140 -17.51 -17.67 4.51
CA LYS A 140 -18.09 -18.97 4.81
C LYS A 140 -17.22 -19.78 5.77
N ASP A 141 -15.92 -19.84 5.51
CA ASP A 141 -14.97 -20.57 6.34
C ASP A 141 -14.85 -19.94 7.73
N LEU A 142 -14.85 -18.63 7.83
CA LEU A 142 -14.81 -17.90 9.10
C LEU A 142 -16.11 -17.99 9.88
N GLY A 143 -17.25 -18.06 9.20
CA GLY A 143 -18.59 -18.03 9.79
C GLY A 143 -19.08 -16.62 10.13
N TYR A 144 -18.46 -15.58 9.56
CA TYR A 144 -18.87 -14.18 9.70
C TYR A 144 -18.45 -13.34 8.50
N SER A 145 -19.14 -12.20 8.29
CA SER A 145 -18.84 -11.30 7.20
C SER A 145 -17.59 -10.45 7.48
N LEU A 146 -16.70 -10.36 6.50
CA LEU A 146 -15.55 -9.47 6.50
C LEU A 146 -15.89 -8.09 5.94
N VAL A 147 -16.89 -8.01 5.05
CA VAL A 147 -17.29 -6.80 4.35
C VAL A 147 -18.78 -6.56 4.53
N GLU A 148 -19.13 -5.34 4.95
CA GLU A 148 -20.48 -4.82 4.94
C GLU A 148 -20.76 -4.10 3.62
N ARG A 149 -21.99 -4.19 3.15
CA ARG A 149 -22.46 -3.52 1.93
C ARG A 149 -23.65 -2.64 2.24
N SER A 150 -23.57 -1.42 1.78
CA SER A 150 -24.74 -0.57 1.68
C SER A 150 -25.32 -0.68 0.28
N SER A 151 -26.64 -0.90 0.19
CA SER A 151 -27.35 -0.82 -1.07
C SER A 151 -27.21 0.60 -1.60
N GLY A 152 -26.45 0.77 -2.70
CA GLY A 152 -26.28 2.05 -3.34
C GLY A 152 -27.46 2.38 -4.25
N GLY A 153 -27.73 3.67 -4.39
CA GLY A 153 -28.52 4.22 -5.47
C GLY A 153 -27.81 4.10 -6.84
N PRO A 154 -28.11 5.00 -7.79
CA PRO A 154 -27.57 4.98 -9.16
C PRO A 154 -26.03 4.95 -9.26
N ASP A 155 -25.32 5.39 -8.20
CA ASP A 155 -23.84 5.50 -8.17
C ASP A 155 -23.13 4.24 -7.62
N GLY A 156 -23.85 3.11 -7.44
CA GLY A 156 -23.27 1.85 -6.95
C GLY A 156 -23.26 1.73 -5.42
N GLY A 157 -23.14 0.50 -4.90
CA GLY A 157 -23.10 0.20 -3.46
C GLY A 157 -21.70 0.35 -2.88
N ALA A 158 -21.60 1.01 -1.72
CA ALA A 158 -20.34 1.04 -0.97
C ALA A 158 -20.09 -0.29 -0.26
N SER A 159 -18.83 -0.68 -0.17
CA SER A 159 -18.38 -1.87 0.55
C SER A 159 -17.31 -1.46 1.57
N ARG A 160 -17.50 -1.80 2.83
CA ARG A 160 -16.56 -1.45 3.91
C ARG A 160 -16.16 -2.69 4.70
N ILE A 161 -14.95 -2.71 5.17
CA ILE A 161 -14.50 -3.76 6.08
C ILE A 161 -15.26 -3.66 7.40
N THR A 162 -15.81 -4.78 7.87
CA THR A 162 -16.48 -4.87 9.19
C THR A 162 -15.46 -4.65 10.32
N ALA A 163 -15.92 -4.27 11.51
CA ALA A 163 -15.04 -4.17 12.69
C ALA A 163 -14.28 -5.48 12.93
N ARG A 164 -14.95 -6.62 12.75
CA ARG A 164 -14.36 -7.95 12.92
C ARG A 164 -13.35 -8.28 11.82
N GLY A 165 -13.63 -7.89 10.58
CA GLY A 165 -12.71 -7.99 9.45
C GLY A 165 -11.44 -7.16 9.67
N ARG A 166 -11.58 -5.95 10.19
CA ARG A 166 -10.46 -5.06 10.52
C ARG A 166 -9.59 -5.65 11.65
N GLN A 167 -10.21 -6.19 12.70
CA GLN A 167 -9.47 -6.88 13.76
C GLN A 167 -8.66 -8.06 13.22
N LEU A 168 -9.26 -8.88 12.37
CA LEU A 168 -8.58 -10.02 11.73
C LEU A 168 -7.39 -9.56 10.88
N LEU A 169 -7.58 -8.53 10.05
CA LEU A 169 -6.53 -7.97 9.21
C LEU A 169 -5.39 -7.39 10.03
N THR A 170 -5.69 -6.61 11.07
CA THR A 170 -4.68 -6.05 11.98
C THR A 170 -3.89 -7.16 12.69
N ALA A 171 -4.58 -8.19 13.19
CA ALA A 171 -3.92 -9.32 13.83
C ALA A 171 -2.98 -10.07 12.86
N TYR A 172 -3.41 -10.27 11.63
CA TYR A 172 -2.58 -10.89 10.59
C TYR A 172 -1.33 -10.06 10.27
N MET A 173 -1.49 -8.76 10.05
CA MET A 173 -0.38 -7.85 9.75
C MET A 173 0.64 -7.81 10.91
N THR A 174 0.14 -7.76 12.15
CA THR A 174 0.98 -7.80 13.35
C THR A 174 1.74 -9.12 13.46
N TYR A 175 1.06 -10.23 13.24
CA TYR A 175 1.66 -11.58 13.27
C TYR A 175 2.73 -11.72 12.18
N GLN A 176 2.44 -11.30 10.96
CA GLN A 176 3.39 -11.31 9.84
C GLN A 176 4.64 -10.49 10.15
N LYS A 177 4.46 -9.28 10.73
CA LYS A 177 5.58 -8.43 11.15
C LYS A 177 6.44 -9.12 12.19
N GLN A 178 5.85 -9.68 13.25
CA GLN A 178 6.60 -10.36 14.31
C GLN A 178 7.37 -11.58 13.81
N ILE A 179 6.76 -12.39 12.94
CA ILE A 179 7.46 -13.54 12.34
C ILE A 179 8.64 -13.07 11.49
N ARG A 180 8.48 -12.00 10.71
CA ARG A 180 9.57 -11.43 9.93
C ARG A 180 10.73 -10.96 10.82
N GLU A 181 10.42 -10.25 11.90
CA GLU A 181 11.42 -9.79 12.88
C GLU A 181 12.15 -10.95 13.55
N LEU A 182 11.46 -12.04 13.89
CA LEU A 182 12.05 -13.24 14.48
C LEU A 182 12.85 -14.06 13.46
N SER A 183 12.50 -14.02 12.18
CA SER A 183 13.17 -14.82 11.15
C SER A 183 14.58 -14.33 10.83
N VAL A 184 14.85 -13.02 10.96
CA VAL A 184 16.13 -12.42 10.60
C VAL A 184 17.30 -12.98 11.45
N PRO A 185 17.25 -12.97 12.80
CA PRO A 185 18.33 -13.54 13.61
C PRO A 185 18.52 -15.05 13.37
N LEU A 186 17.41 -15.79 13.21
CA LEU A 186 17.48 -17.21 12.93
C LEU A 186 18.13 -17.48 11.56
N PHE A 187 17.78 -16.69 10.55
CA PHE A 187 18.40 -16.78 9.25
C PHE A 187 19.92 -16.52 9.32
N GLN A 188 20.34 -15.46 10.00
CA GLN A 188 21.76 -15.14 10.17
C GLN A 188 22.55 -16.24 10.88
N GLN A 189 21.91 -16.94 11.82
CA GLN A 189 22.51 -18.07 12.50
C GLN A 189 22.66 -19.31 11.60
N LEU A 190 21.67 -19.59 10.75
CA LEU A 190 21.61 -20.79 9.91
C LEU A 190 22.32 -20.60 8.55
N PHE A 191 22.39 -19.37 8.08
CA PHE A 191 23.03 -19.00 6.81
C PHE A 191 24.14 -17.97 7.08
N PRO A 192 25.30 -18.43 7.59
CA PRO A 192 26.42 -17.55 7.85
C PRO A 192 27.01 -17.00 6.53
N PRO A 193 27.79 -15.90 6.57
CA PRO A 193 28.28 -15.21 5.37
C PRO A 193 29.06 -16.09 4.39
N GLU A 194 29.63 -17.19 4.86
CA GLU A 194 30.38 -18.16 4.04
C GLU A 194 29.47 -18.95 3.07
N LEU A 195 28.16 -18.92 3.27
CA LEU A 195 27.16 -19.57 2.42
C LEU A 195 26.49 -18.60 1.42
N HIS A 196 26.92 -17.33 1.39
CA HIS A 196 26.35 -16.30 0.52
C HIS A 196 27.08 -16.18 -0.81
#